data_01333995bd3a6bf1e7711c3a7e1dfbe0
#
_entry.id   01333995bd3a6bf1e7711c3a7e1dfbe0
#
_cell.length_a   1.000
_cell.length_b   1.000
_cell.length_c   1.000
_cell.angle_alpha   90.00
_cell.angle_beta   90.00
_cell.angle_gamma   90.00
#
_symmetry.space_group_name_H-M   'P 1'
#
loop_
_entity.id
_entity.type
_entity.pdbx_description
1 polymer ?
#
loop_
_entity_poly.entity_id
_entity_poly.type
_entity_poly.pdbx_seq_one_letter_code
_entity_poly.pdbx_strand_id
1 'polypeptide(L)'
;MNYKLKNFFLTLTLTLTSNALLADNWITSLPDNVYVTQLSIPGTHDAGTGNGFSGLAALFGPATAQTQDVTIAKQWDTGIRAFDLRPCVSNEKLQIYHGIMPTKITFEEALQTIIGKLNESPGEFAVVLMRHEDDGDKGDASWAERMNTLLKSDAINPYLVDYTPSLTLQQVRGKILIISRDTYADTPMGAYATGWCHSDNIDEMKGGRLKGPKRSGALFVQDYYDMTESGAMDTKKKSITALLDCSTHINETHGPYVWIVNHTSGYTRSASSDGYRDNAVATNKCVIDYLATADHPGPTGIILMDYAGVNKSGSYEVRGLELTEAIIANNSRYDMRGANPSGIDDITATNFTITGGIAQGRGTIYLYTPSGQLLATATDQLQIPEQGLYIVKNGESTIKVKR
;
A
#
# COMPACT_ATOMS: atom_id res chain seq x y z
N MET A 1 -3.48 3.42 -52.64
CA MET A 1 -3.04 2.40 -51.70
C MET A 1 -2.23 2.97 -50.49
N ASN A 2 -2.27 4.27 -50.23
CA ASN A 2 -1.44 4.92 -49.20
C ASN A 2 -2.22 5.48 -47.97
N TYR A 3 -3.54 5.37 -47.95
CA TYR A 3 -4.34 5.91 -46.83
C TYR A 3 -4.52 4.96 -45.65
N LYS A 4 -4.45 3.64 -45.86
CA LYS A 4 -4.61 2.66 -44.78
C LYS A 4 -3.37 2.52 -43.87
N LEU A 5 -2.16 2.79 -44.38
CA LEU A 5 -0.94 2.69 -43.58
C LEU A 5 -0.76 3.90 -42.60
N LYS A 6 -1.19 5.11 -42.98
CA LYS A 6 -1.09 6.30 -42.11
C LYS A 6 -2.00 6.23 -40.90
N ASN A 7 -3.20 5.65 -41.07
CA ASN A 7 -4.13 5.53 -39.92
C ASN A 7 -3.73 4.43 -38.94
N PHE A 8 -3.03 3.38 -39.38
CA PHE A 8 -2.57 2.30 -38.51
C PHE A 8 -1.41 2.78 -37.61
N PHE A 9 -0.48 3.59 -38.12
CA PHE A 9 0.60 4.15 -37.31
C PHE A 9 0.13 5.21 -36.30
N LEU A 10 -0.88 6.00 -36.65
CA LEU A 10 -1.41 7.03 -35.75
C LEU A 10 -2.20 6.42 -34.61
N THR A 11 -2.92 5.34 -34.85
CA THR A 11 -3.69 4.62 -33.80
C THR A 11 -2.77 3.88 -32.82
N LEU A 12 -1.66 3.30 -33.27
CA LEU A 12 -0.69 2.59 -32.43
C LEU A 12 0.11 3.58 -31.55
N THR A 13 0.44 4.77 -32.08
CA THR A 13 1.16 5.80 -31.30
C THR A 13 0.26 6.44 -30.23
N LEU A 14 -1.04 6.59 -30.50
CA LEU A 14 -2.00 7.14 -29.53
C LEU A 14 -2.28 6.16 -28.38
N THR A 15 -2.32 4.85 -28.65
CA THR A 15 -2.53 3.84 -27.60
C THR A 15 -1.31 3.68 -26.68
N LEU A 16 -0.09 3.79 -27.19
CA LEU A 16 1.11 3.74 -26.35
C LEU A 16 1.26 4.98 -25.45
N THR A 17 0.90 6.16 -25.94
CA THR A 17 0.96 7.39 -25.14
C THR A 17 -0.17 7.47 -24.12
N SER A 18 -1.36 6.93 -24.43
CA SER A 18 -2.48 6.90 -23.48
C SER A 18 -2.26 5.89 -22.34
N ASN A 19 -1.66 4.74 -22.60
CA ASN A 19 -1.34 3.77 -21.56
C ASN A 19 -0.23 4.26 -20.62
N ALA A 20 0.79 4.95 -21.12
CA ALA A 20 1.82 5.56 -20.28
C ALA A 20 1.26 6.68 -19.39
N LEU A 21 0.37 7.53 -19.91
CA LEU A 21 -0.31 8.57 -19.15
C LEU A 21 -1.31 8.00 -18.10
N LEU A 22 -1.93 6.86 -18.40
CA LEU A 22 -2.83 6.18 -17.47
C LEU A 22 -2.06 5.53 -16.29
N ALA A 23 -0.86 5.00 -16.51
CA ALA A 23 -0.02 4.44 -15.46
C ALA A 23 0.53 5.52 -14.52
N ASP A 24 0.86 6.70 -15.04
CA ASP A 24 1.50 7.78 -14.26
C ASP A 24 0.54 8.45 -13.26
N ASN A 25 -0.78 8.53 -13.56
CA ASN A 25 -1.77 9.25 -12.73
C ASN A 25 -3.03 8.41 -12.47
N TRP A 26 -2.87 7.11 -12.22
CA TRP A 26 -4.00 6.18 -12.13
C TRP A 26 -4.90 6.40 -10.90
N ILE A 27 -4.37 6.92 -9.79
CA ILE A 27 -5.13 7.22 -8.58
C ILE A 27 -5.98 8.49 -8.75
N THR A 28 -5.49 9.47 -9.52
CA THR A 28 -6.16 10.76 -9.72
C THR A 28 -7.60 10.60 -10.25
N SER A 29 -7.86 9.55 -11.04
CA SER A 29 -9.19 9.27 -11.59
C SER A 29 -10.17 8.62 -10.61
N LEU A 30 -9.70 8.13 -9.46
CA LEU A 30 -10.53 7.43 -8.48
C LEU A 30 -11.30 8.42 -7.59
N PRO A 31 -12.50 8.06 -7.07
CA PRO A 31 -13.27 8.92 -6.18
C PRO A 31 -12.56 9.24 -4.87
N ASP A 32 -12.67 10.48 -4.41
CA ASP A 32 -12.01 10.98 -3.21
C ASP A 32 -12.38 10.26 -1.91
N ASN A 33 -13.60 9.73 -1.84
CA ASN A 33 -14.10 9.04 -0.66
C ASN A 33 -13.64 7.58 -0.53
N VAL A 34 -13.00 7.00 -1.53
CA VAL A 34 -12.51 5.61 -1.50
C VAL A 34 -11.47 5.46 -0.38
N TYR A 35 -11.57 4.38 0.41
CA TYR A 35 -10.57 4.04 1.42
C TYR A 35 -9.29 3.53 0.74
N VAL A 36 -8.13 3.98 1.23
CA VAL A 36 -6.82 3.54 0.69
C VAL A 36 -6.65 2.02 0.75
N THR A 37 -7.21 1.39 1.77
CA THR A 37 -7.23 -0.07 1.95
C THR A 37 -8.02 -0.84 0.89
N GLN A 38 -8.81 -0.13 0.08
CA GLN A 38 -9.58 -0.72 -1.02
C GLN A 38 -8.83 -0.72 -2.35
N LEU A 39 -7.60 -0.24 -2.36
CA LEU A 39 -6.80 -0.19 -3.58
C LEU A 39 -5.96 -1.45 -3.76
N SER A 40 -5.71 -1.77 -5.03
CA SER A 40 -4.62 -2.63 -5.46
C SER A 40 -3.45 -1.73 -5.83
N ILE A 41 -2.37 -1.76 -5.01
CA ILE A 41 -1.27 -0.80 -5.09
C ILE A 41 0.02 -1.52 -5.50
N PRO A 42 0.59 -1.25 -6.69
CA PRO A 42 1.89 -1.77 -7.04
C PRO A 42 3.00 -1.07 -6.26
N GLY A 43 3.95 -1.84 -5.76
CA GLY A 43 5.07 -1.38 -4.96
C GLY A 43 6.37 -2.12 -5.26
N THR A 44 7.47 -1.55 -4.81
CA THR A 44 8.84 -2.05 -5.01
C THR A 44 9.48 -2.46 -3.70
N HIS A 45 10.02 -3.68 -3.69
CA HIS A 45 10.92 -4.18 -2.65
C HIS A 45 12.31 -3.59 -2.88
N ASP A 46 12.99 -3.13 -1.83
CA ASP A 46 14.32 -2.51 -1.87
C ASP A 46 14.46 -1.47 -3.01
N ALA A 47 13.50 -0.53 -3.05
CA ALA A 47 13.31 0.43 -4.14
C ALA A 47 14.59 1.21 -4.52
N GLY A 48 15.44 1.50 -3.52
CA GLY A 48 16.66 2.30 -3.71
C GLY A 48 17.73 1.62 -4.56
N THR A 49 17.70 0.28 -4.71
CA THR A 49 18.70 -0.45 -5.50
C THR A 49 18.70 -0.08 -6.99
N GLY A 50 17.54 0.35 -7.49
CA GLY A 50 17.38 0.84 -8.85
C GLY A 50 18.15 2.14 -9.15
N ASN A 51 18.57 2.87 -8.11
CA ASN A 51 19.45 4.04 -8.27
C ASN A 51 20.94 3.66 -8.39
N GLY A 52 21.26 2.34 -8.30
CA GLY A 52 22.60 1.80 -8.32
C GLY A 52 23.32 1.89 -6.97
N PHE A 53 24.55 1.43 -6.92
CA PHE A 53 25.35 1.28 -5.70
C PHE A 53 26.52 2.25 -5.66
N SER A 54 26.96 2.64 -4.46
CA SER A 54 28.04 3.61 -4.23
C SER A 54 29.33 2.96 -3.73
N GLY A 55 30.46 3.66 -3.83
CA GLY A 55 31.76 3.21 -3.36
C GLY A 55 32.17 1.85 -3.93
N LEU A 56 32.71 0.96 -3.11
CA LEU A 56 33.08 -0.41 -3.51
C LEU A 56 31.85 -1.26 -3.88
N ALA A 57 30.69 -0.98 -3.32
CA ALA A 57 29.46 -1.67 -3.66
C ALA A 57 29.04 -1.45 -5.11
N ALA A 58 29.53 -0.40 -5.79
CA ALA A 58 29.29 -0.19 -7.23
C ALA A 58 29.85 -1.35 -8.09
N LEU A 59 30.85 -2.07 -7.59
CA LEU A 59 31.46 -3.20 -8.30
C LEU A 59 30.72 -4.53 -8.09
N PHE A 60 30.14 -4.72 -6.91
CA PHE A 60 29.56 -6.01 -6.49
C PHE A 60 28.03 -5.97 -6.34
N GLY A 61 27.48 -4.82 -5.94
CA GLY A 61 26.05 -4.64 -5.70
C GLY A 61 25.15 -5.03 -6.88
N PRO A 62 25.49 -4.65 -8.14
CA PRO A 62 24.69 -5.07 -9.29
C PRO A 62 24.58 -6.59 -9.45
N ALA A 63 25.59 -7.34 -9.02
CA ALA A 63 25.61 -8.80 -9.12
C ALA A 63 25.06 -9.51 -7.86
N THR A 64 24.93 -8.81 -6.73
CA THR A 64 24.64 -9.47 -5.44
C THR A 64 23.42 -8.94 -4.71
N ALA A 65 23.02 -7.68 -4.96
CA ALA A 65 22.01 -6.99 -4.14
C ALA A 65 20.97 -6.21 -4.97
N GLN A 66 21.03 -6.24 -6.30
CA GLN A 66 20.10 -5.49 -7.14
C GLN A 66 18.75 -6.19 -7.23
N THR A 67 17.71 -5.49 -6.82
CA THR A 67 16.30 -5.93 -6.88
C THR A 67 15.46 -5.08 -7.81
N GLN A 68 15.96 -3.91 -8.24
CA GLN A 68 15.31 -2.99 -9.18
C GLN A 68 16.28 -2.52 -10.24
N ASP A 69 15.82 -2.42 -11.49
CA ASP A 69 16.64 -1.96 -12.64
C ASP A 69 16.42 -0.48 -12.96
N VAL A 70 15.40 0.15 -12.40
CA VAL A 70 15.05 1.54 -12.68
C VAL A 70 14.97 2.37 -11.40
N THR A 71 15.34 3.65 -11.51
CA THR A 71 15.36 4.61 -10.40
C THR A 71 13.98 4.82 -9.77
N ILE A 72 13.90 5.30 -8.52
CA ILE A 72 12.65 5.62 -7.84
C ILE A 72 11.76 6.54 -8.69
N ALA A 73 12.34 7.57 -9.34
CA ALA A 73 11.59 8.43 -10.25
C ALA A 73 10.96 7.64 -11.41
N LYS A 74 11.71 6.71 -12.00
CA LYS A 74 11.19 5.88 -13.10
C LYS A 74 10.20 4.83 -12.62
N GLN A 75 10.39 4.27 -11.42
CA GLN A 75 9.39 3.40 -10.77
C GLN A 75 8.05 4.14 -10.65
N TRP A 76 8.06 5.39 -10.18
CA TRP A 76 6.86 6.24 -10.13
C TRP A 76 6.19 6.38 -11.49
N ASP A 77 6.97 6.73 -12.55
CA ASP A 77 6.48 6.92 -13.93
C ASP A 77 5.80 5.66 -14.51
N THR A 78 6.15 4.47 -13.98
CA THR A 78 5.53 3.19 -14.37
C THR A 78 4.29 2.83 -13.53
N GLY A 79 3.88 3.68 -12.59
CA GLY A 79 2.67 3.50 -11.79
C GLY A 79 2.89 3.02 -10.36
N ILE A 80 4.14 2.81 -9.94
CA ILE A 80 4.45 2.42 -8.55
C ILE A 80 4.05 3.53 -7.58
N ARG A 81 3.38 3.14 -6.46
CA ARG A 81 2.96 4.05 -5.40
C ARG A 81 3.31 3.56 -4.00
N ALA A 82 3.96 2.40 -3.86
CA ALA A 82 4.54 1.94 -2.61
C ALA A 82 6.03 1.64 -2.79
N PHE A 83 6.87 2.12 -1.86
CA PHE A 83 8.33 2.02 -1.94
C PHE A 83 8.88 1.47 -0.62
N ASP A 84 9.53 0.30 -0.66
CA ASP A 84 10.29 -0.23 0.48
C ASP A 84 11.67 0.41 0.48
N LEU A 85 11.95 1.22 1.51
CA LEU A 85 13.18 1.99 1.67
C LEU A 85 13.84 1.66 2.99
N ARG A 86 15.12 1.31 2.95
CA ARG A 86 15.86 0.78 4.11
C ARG A 86 17.07 1.66 4.45
N PRO A 87 16.84 2.79 5.15
CA PRO A 87 17.94 3.67 5.55
C PRO A 87 18.75 3.12 6.71
N CYS A 88 20.06 3.35 6.67
CA CYS A 88 20.97 3.27 7.79
C CYS A 88 21.89 4.49 7.87
N VAL A 89 22.59 4.65 8.98
CA VAL A 89 23.49 5.81 9.18
C VAL A 89 24.81 5.59 8.44
N SER A 90 25.14 6.49 7.55
CA SER A 90 26.43 6.53 6.86
C SER A 90 26.88 7.96 6.61
N ASN A 91 28.08 8.34 7.05
CA ASN A 91 28.61 9.68 6.92
C ASN A 91 27.60 10.77 7.37
N GLU A 92 27.00 10.56 8.53
CA GLU A 92 25.99 11.44 9.16
C GLU A 92 24.67 11.60 8.36
N LYS A 93 24.45 10.81 7.31
CA LYS A 93 23.24 10.79 6.51
C LYS A 93 22.49 9.47 6.69
N LEU A 94 21.21 9.49 6.40
CA LEU A 94 20.38 8.29 6.26
C LEU A 94 20.52 7.78 4.83
N GLN A 95 21.54 6.93 4.62
CA GLN A 95 21.82 6.32 3.32
C GLN A 95 20.97 5.08 3.12
N ILE A 96 20.36 4.88 1.95
CA ILE A 96 19.62 3.65 1.67
C ILE A 96 20.62 2.52 1.36
N TYR A 97 20.38 1.37 2.00
CA TYR A 97 21.16 0.15 1.82
C TYR A 97 20.27 -1.02 1.40
N HIS A 98 20.90 -2.09 0.93
CA HIS A 98 20.36 -3.43 0.89
C HIS A 98 21.40 -4.37 1.56
N GLY A 99 21.07 -4.84 2.76
CA GLY A 99 22.04 -5.47 3.63
C GLY A 99 23.24 -4.53 3.89
N ILE A 100 24.46 -4.98 3.56
CA ILE A 100 25.66 -4.17 3.71
C ILE A 100 26.01 -3.31 2.47
N MET A 101 25.17 -3.29 1.44
CA MET A 101 25.46 -2.64 0.16
C MET A 101 24.81 -1.26 0.09
N PRO A 102 25.59 -0.14 0.21
CA PRO A 102 25.06 1.21 0.06
C PRO A 102 24.65 1.50 -1.38
N THR A 103 23.45 2.01 -1.54
CA THR A 103 22.96 2.55 -2.82
C THR A 103 23.52 3.96 -3.08
N LYS A 104 23.24 4.54 -4.24
CA LYS A 104 23.64 5.93 -4.56
C LYS A 104 22.68 6.98 -4.03
N ILE A 105 21.54 6.59 -3.43
CA ILE A 105 20.49 7.51 -3.01
C ILE A 105 20.34 7.49 -1.49
N THR A 106 20.23 8.65 -0.87
CA THR A 106 19.86 8.79 0.55
C THR A 106 18.33 8.71 0.72
N PHE A 107 17.88 8.48 1.95
CA PHE A 107 16.45 8.46 2.26
C PHE A 107 15.81 9.83 2.04
N GLU A 108 16.51 10.92 2.35
CA GLU A 108 16.06 12.28 2.08
C GLU A 108 15.88 12.53 0.57
N GLU A 109 16.87 12.16 -0.26
CA GLU A 109 16.78 12.30 -1.71
C GLU A 109 15.64 11.45 -2.31
N ALA A 110 15.39 10.27 -1.75
CA ALA A 110 14.27 9.42 -2.16
C ALA A 110 12.92 10.08 -1.85
N LEU A 111 12.75 10.62 -0.63
CA LEU A 111 11.55 11.37 -0.26
C LEU A 111 11.37 12.62 -1.11
N GLN A 112 12.43 13.39 -1.36
CA GLN A 112 12.38 14.58 -2.23
C GLN A 112 12.01 14.21 -3.67
N THR A 113 12.51 13.07 -4.19
CA THR A 113 12.11 12.56 -5.50
C THR A 113 10.61 12.26 -5.56
N ILE A 114 10.07 11.59 -4.54
CA ILE A 114 8.62 11.29 -4.44
C ILE A 114 7.82 12.59 -4.30
N ILE A 115 8.27 13.53 -3.46
CA ILE A 115 7.64 14.85 -3.30
C ILE A 115 7.61 15.62 -4.61
N GLY A 116 8.70 15.60 -5.38
CA GLY A 116 8.74 16.19 -6.73
C GLY A 116 7.65 15.63 -7.63
N LYS A 117 7.47 14.32 -7.63
CA LYS A 117 6.42 13.63 -8.39
C LYS A 117 5.00 13.95 -7.88
N LEU A 118 4.81 14.07 -6.59
CA LEU A 118 3.53 14.49 -6.00
C LEU A 118 3.18 15.94 -6.35
N ASN A 119 4.17 16.83 -6.45
CA ASN A 119 3.96 18.21 -6.89
C ASN A 119 3.58 18.29 -8.38
N GLU A 120 4.13 17.39 -9.22
CA GLU A 120 3.73 17.25 -10.64
C GLU A 120 2.33 16.65 -10.78
N SER A 121 1.93 15.77 -9.84
CA SER A 121 0.68 15.01 -9.87
C SER A 121 -0.02 15.03 -8.51
N PRO A 122 -0.61 16.14 -8.08
CA PRO A 122 -1.15 16.31 -6.72
C PRO A 122 -2.39 15.44 -6.42
N GLY A 123 -2.98 14.82 -7.43
CA GLY A 123 -4.05 13.81 -7.27
C GLY A 123 -3.55 12.45 -6.82
N GLU A 124 -2.25 12.19 -6.85
CA GLU A 124 -1.61 10.95 -6.44
C GLU A 124 -1.21 10.97 -4.96
N PHE A 125 -0.78 9.82 -4.43
CA PHE A 125 -0.13 9.68 -3.12
C PHE A 125 0.94 8.59 -3.17
N ALA A 126 1.75 8.50 -2.12
CA ALA A 126 2.72 7.42 -1.96
C ALA A 126 2.63 6.76 -0.59
N VAL A 127 2.99 5.48 -0.52
CA VAL A 127 3.31 4.77 0.71
C VAL A 127 4.81 4.49 0.73
N VAL A 128 5.48 4.83 1.82
CA VAL A 128 6.86 4.45 2.07
C VAL A 128 6.89 3.46 3.22
N LEU A 129 7.21 2.20 2.91
CA LEU A 129 7.50 1.21 3.91
C LEU A 129 8.98 1.36 4.30
N MET A 130 9.25 1.50 5.57
CA MET A 130 10.58 1.82 6.07
C MET A 130 11.02 0.85 7.15
N ARG A 131 12.27 0.41 7.06
CA ARG A 131 12.95 -0.30 8.16
C ARG A 131 14.39 0.19 8.29
N HIS A 132 14.94 0.08 9.50
CA HIS A 132 16.37 0.26 9.71
C HIS A 132 17.13 -0.94 9.11
N GLU A 133 18.05 -0.71 8.19
CA GLU A 133 18.93 -1.74 7.64
C GLU A 133 20.18 -1.86 8.52
N ASP A 134 19.98 -2.37 9.74
CA ASP A 134 20.96 -2.36 10.85
C ASP A 134 22.27 -3.12 10.54
N ASP A 135 22.24 -4.05 9.59
CA ASP A 135 23.47 -4.68 9.07
C ASP A 135 24.40 -3.67 8.38
N GLY A 136 23.85 -2.62 7.77
CA GLY A 136 24.61 -1.61 7.04
C GLY A 136 25.39 -0.65 7.94
N ASP A 137 24.91 -0.35 9.13
CA ASP A 137 25.52 0.58 10.11
C ASP A 137 25.82 -0.08 11.47
N LYS A 138 25.63 -1.39 11.59
CA LYS A 138 25.83 -2.17 12.82
C LYS A 138 24.92 -1.70 13.97
N GLY A 139 23.71 -1.27 13.65
CA GLY A 139 22.74 -0.81 14.62
C GLY A 139 23.10 0.54 15.23
N ASP A 140 23.48 1.54 14.41
CA ASP A 140 23.86 2.88 14.89
C ASP A 140 22.70 3.51 15.69
N ALA A 141 22.99 3.80 16.97
CA ALA A 141 22.01 4.33 17.92
C ALA A 141 21.46 5.72 17.52
N SER A 142 22.16 6.48 16.67
CA SER A 142 21.71 7.78 16.19
C SER A 142 20.66 7.71 15.08
N TRP A 143 20.37 6.53 14.54
CA TRP A 143 19.42 6.33 13.44
C TRP A 143 18.04 6.91 13.78
N ALA A 144 17.50 6.60 14.95
CA ALA A 144 16.17 7.03 15.36
C ALA A 144 16.07 8.56 15.46
N GLU A 145 17.07 9.22 16.09
CA GLU A 145 17.12 10.67 16.21
C GLU A 145 17.23 11.36 14.86
N ARG A 146 18.09 10.86 13.96
CA ARG A 146 18.26 11.37 12.60
C ARG A 146 16.97 11.21 11.78
N MET A 147 16.31 10.04 11.88
CA MET A 147 15.03 9.79 11.22
C MET A 147 13.95 10.76 11.71
N ASN A 148 13.80 10.90 13.02
CA ASN A 148 12.83 11.82 13.61
C ASN A 148 13.10 13.28 13.19
N THR A 149 14.37 13.69 13.15
CA THR A 149 14.78 15.02 12.70
C THR A 149 14.42 15.25 11.23
N LEU A 150 14.75 14.31 10.36
CA LEU A 150 14.45 14.40 8.93
C LEU A 150 12.95 14.49 8.66
N LEU A 151 12.16 13.59 9.25
CA LEU A 151 10.71 13.56 9.01
C LEU A 151 9.98 14.79 9.59
N LYS A 152 10.56 15.48 10.57
CA LYS A 152 10.05 16.75 11.11
C LYS A 152 10.54 18.00 10.37
N SER A 153 11.44 17.85 9.41
CA SER A 153 11.96 18.99 8.66
C SER A 153 10.88 19.70 7.85
N ASP A 154 11.05 21.00 7.63
CA ASP A 154 10.13 21.83 6.83
C ASP A 154 10.05 21.35 5.37
N ALA A 155 11.06 20.65 4.88
CA ALA A 155 11.10 20.08 3.53
C ALA A 155 10.26 18.81 3.38
N ILE A 156 10.06 18.02 4.44
CA ILE A 156 9.42 16.70 4.39
C ILE A 156 8.08 16.69 5.13
N ASN A 157 8.02 17.22 6.35
CA ASN A 157 6.86 17.12 7.22
C ASN A 157 5.53 17.57 6.59
N PRO A 158 5.47 18.67 5.79
CA PRO A 158 4.23 19.11 5.15
C PRO A 158 3.63 18.10 4.18
N TYR A 159 4.43 17.17 3.68
CA TYR A 159 3.98 16.11 2.76
C TYR A 159 3.58 14.82 3.46
N LEU A 160 3.77 14.70 4.77
CA LEU A 160 3.41 13.50 5.49
C LEU A 160 1.93 13.51 5.90
N VAL A 161 1.36 12.31 6.02
CA VAL A 161 0.00 12.11 6.54
C VAL A 161 0.03 11.15 7.72
N ASP A 162 -0.72 11.49 8.78
CA ASP A 162 -0.95 10.62 9.92
C ASP A 162 -1.84 9.45 9.54
N TYR A 163 -1.45 8.27 9.98
CA TYR A 163 -2.23 7.07 9.77
C TYR A 163 -3.53 7.06 10.58
N THR A 164 -4.60 6.68 9.91
CA THR A 164 -5.82 6.14 10.53
C THR A 164 -6.28 4.91 9.73
N PRO A 165 -6.98 3.92 10.33
CA PRO A 165 -7.44 2.74 9.59
C PRO A 165 -8.31 3.08 8.37
N SER A 166 -9.09 4.16 8.46
CA SER A 166 -10.07 4.60 7.47
C SER A 166 -9.59 5.77 6.60
N LEU A 167 -8.29 5.87 6.31
CA LEU A 167 -7.77 6.88 5.39
C LEU A 167 -8.45 6.79 4.03
N THR A 168 -8.97 7.92 3.54
CA THR A 168 -9.54 8.06 2.21
C THR A 168 -8.55 8.70 1.24
N LEU A 169 -8.81 8.57 -0.07
CA LEU A 169 -8.00 9.21 -1.09
C LEU A 169 -7.93 10.73 -0.90
N GLN A 170 -9.04 11.38 -0.55
CA GLN A 170 -9.05 12.82 -0.25
C GLN A 170 -8.03 13.22 0.81
N GLN A 171 -7.81 12.38 1.82
CA GLN A 171 -6.89 12.67 2.92
C GLN A 171 -5.42 12.45 2.57
N VAL A 172 -5.15 11.58 1.58
CA VAL A 172 -3.77 11.20 1.22
C VAL A 172 -3.25 11.82 -0.07
N ARG A 173 -4.12 12.45 -0.90
CA ARG A 173 -3.66 13.11 -2.14
C ARG A 173 -2.58 14.15 -1.85
N GLY A 174 -1.51 14.13 -2.64
CA GLY A 174 -0.33 14.98 -2.46
C GLY A 174 0.51 14.63 -1.25
N LYS A 175 0.28 13.47 -0.59
CA LYS A 175 0.94 13.08 0.66
C LYS A 175 1.68 11.75 0.54
N ILE A 176 2.56 11.53 1.50
CA ILE A 176 3.30 10.29 1.74
C ILE A 176 2.84 9.71 3.08
N LEU A 177 2.41 8.47 3.08
CA LEU A 177 2.19 7.70 4.29
C LEU A 177 3.46 6.89 4.61
N ILE A 178 4.13 7.23 5.71
CA ILE A 178 5.26 6.44 6.23
C ILE A 178 4.72 5.28 7.07
N ILE A 179 5.12 4.06 6.75
CA ILE A 179 4.88 2.85 7.55
C ILE A 179 6.25 2.31 7.98
N SER A 180 6.62 2.54 9.22
CA SER A 180 7.93 2.12 9.75
C SER A 180 7.83 0.80 10.52
N ARG A 181 8.76 -0.09 10.28
CA ARG A 181 8.94 -1.33 11.07
C ARG A 181 9.71 -1.07 12.36
N ASP A 182 10.43 0.05 12.45
CA ASP A 182 11.27 0.43 13.57
C ASP A 182 10.79 1.72 14.23
N THR A 183 10.99 1.81 15.54
CA THR A 183 10.60 2.98 16.34
C THR A 183 11.67 4.06 16.25
N TYR A 184 11.29 5.27 15.85
CA TYR A 184 12.19 6.43 15.76
C TYR A 184 11.74 7.63 16.62
N ALA A 185 10.55 7.57 17.20
CA ALA A 185 9.98 8.56 18.10
C ALA A 185 8.89 7.94 18.95
N ASP A 186 8.46 8.60 20.03
CA ASP A 186 7.33 8.17 20.87
C ASP A 186 6.02 8.10 20.07
N THR A 187 5.85 9.03 19.14
CA THR A 187 4.68 9.11 18.26
C THR A 187 5.15 9.10 16.81
N PRO A 188 4.66 8.17 15.98
CA PRO A 188 5.06 8.13 14.57
C PRO A 188 4.44 9.27 13.76
N MET A 189 5.16 9.72 12.75
CA MET A 189 4.59 10.43 11.60
C MET A 189 4.22 9.37 10.56
N GLY A 190 2.90 9.09 10.40
CA GLY A 190 2.39 7.92 9.70
C GLY A 190 2.02 6.80 10.67
N ALA A 191 2.66 5.63 10.59
CA ALA A 191 2.39 4.48 11.47
C ALA A 191 3.64 3.65 11.77
N TYR A 192 3.63 2.96 12.91
CA TYR A 192 4.51 1.82 13.18
C TYR A 192 3.81 0.51 12.80
N ALA A 193 4.50 -0.35 12.04
CA ALA A 193 4.08 -1.72 11.77
C ALA A 193 4.63 -2.65 12.85
N THR A 194 3.77 -3.47 13.43
CA THR A 194 4.14 -4.50 14.41
C THR A 194 3.56 -5.85 13.99
N GLY A 195 4.20 -6.95 14.38
CA GLY A 195 3.76 -8.29 13.97
C GLY A 195 3.97 -8.54 12.48
N TRP A 196 5.11 -8.08 11.94
CA TRP A 196 5.51 -8.37 10.56
C TRP A 196 5.75 -9.87 10.40
N CYS A 197 5.06 -10.51 9.43
CA CYS A 197 5.05 -11.96 9.31
C CYS A 197 6.03 -12.45 8.22
N HIS A 198 6.95 -13.33 8.60
CA HIS A 198 7.87 -14.02 7.70
C HIS A 198 7.51 -15.51 7.51
N SER A 199 6.40 -15.95 8.10
CA SER A 199 5.89 -17.33 8.02
C SER A 199 4.99 -17.53 6.80
N ASP A 200 4.80 -18.77 6.40
CA ASP A 200 3.80 -19.20 5.40
C ASP A 200 2.42 -19.46 6.02
N ASN A 201 2.27 -19.28 7.33
CA ASN A 201 1.02 -19.49 8.05
C ASN A 201 0.08 -18.29 7.89
N ILE A 202 -1.07 -18.50 7.25
CA ILE A 202 -2.05 -17.45 7.00
C ILE A 202 -2.60 -16.79 8.28
N ASP A 203 -2.67 -17.52 9.40
CA ASP A 203 -3.16 -16.94 10.65
C ASP A 203 -2.10 -16.01 11.28
N GLU A 204 -0.82 -16.31 11.12
CA GLU A 204 0.26 -15.40 11.51
C GLU A 204 0.32 -14.17 10.61
N MET A 205 0.06 -14.31 9.30
CA MET A 205 -0.03 -13.17 8.37
C MET A 205 -1.08 -12.15 8.80
N LYS A 206 -2.16 -12.57 9.49
CA LYS A 206 -3.24 -11.72 10.00
C LYS A 206 -2.93 -11.07 11.35
N GLY A 207 -1.80 -11.39 11.97
CA GLY A 207 -1.44 -10.95 13.33
C GLY A 207 -0.89 -9.52 13.45
N GLY A 208 -0.57 -8.88 12.33
CA GLY A 208 0.07 -7.56 12.31
C GLY A 208 -0.86 -6.41 12.69
N ARG A 209 -0.22 -5.28 13.05
CA ARG A 209 -0.92 -4.04 13.38
C ARG A 209 -0.18 -2.82 12.85
N LEU A 210 -0.93 -1.81 12.41
CA LEU A 210 -0.44 -0.45 12.22
C LEU A 210 -0.84 0.40 13.42
N LYS A 211 0.14 1.05 14.04
CA LYS A 211 -0.05 1.96 15.18
C LYS A 211 0.23 3.38 14.71
N GLY A 212 -0.81 4.14 14.45
CA GLY A 212 -0.70 5.58 14.15
C GLY A 212 -0.67 6.44 15.41
N PRO A 213 -0.60 7.77 15.26
CA PRO A 213 -0.53 8.71 16.39
C PRO A 213 -1.75 8.64 17.32
N LYS A 214 -2.92 8.35 16.77
CA LYS A 214 -4.19 8.38 17.52
C LYS A 214 -4.96 7.06 17.46
N ARG A 215 -4.78 6.27 16.42
CA ARG A 215 -5.54 5.04 16.17
C ARG A 215 -4.64 3.92 15.68
N SER A 216 -5.05 2.70 15.98
CA SER A 216 -4.41 1.50 15.44
C SER A 216 -5.39 0.73 14.57
N GLY A 217 -4.87 -0.02 13.58
CA GLY A 217 -5.65 -0.87 12.70
C GLY A 217 -4.98 -2.21 12.45
N ALA A 218 -5.69 -3.13 11.82
CA ALA A 218 -5.17 -4.42 11.42
C ALA A 218 -4.21 -4.25 10.21
N LEU A 219 -3.15 -5.05 10.23
CA LEU A 219 -2.19 -5.19 9.14
C LEU A 219 -2.01 -6.68 8.86
N PHE A 220 -2.27 -7.11 7.64
CA PHE A 220 -1.97 -8.47 7.19
C PHE A 220 -0.74 -8.43 6.29
N VAL A 221 0.26 -9.24 6.63
CA VAL A 221 1.56 -9.24 5.93
C VAL A 221 1.94 -10.65 5.54
N GLN A 222 2.29 -10.86 4.28
CA GLN A 222 3.05 -12.00 3.80
C GLN A 222 4.43 -11.52 3.36
N ASP A 223 5.45 -11.93 4.09
CA ASP A 223 6.85 -11.69 3.76
C ASP A 223 7.67 -12.97 4.01
N TYR A 224 7.14 -14.12 3.52
CA TYR A 224 7.91 -15.36 3.44
C TYR A 224 9.02 -15.17 2.40
N TYR A 225 10.21 -14.82 2.85
CA TYR A 225 11.31 -14.38 1.97
C TYR A 225 12.43 -15.41 1.82
N ASP A 226 12.58 -16.35 2.77
CA ASP A 226 13.65 -17.33 2.74
C ASP A 226 13.35 -18.45 1.75
N MET A 227 13.97 -18.35 0.58
CA MET A 227 13.80 -19.27 -0.55
C MET A 227 14.93 -20.32 -0.60
N THR A 228 15.62 -20.57 0.53
CA THR A 228 16.82 -21.42 0.56
C THR A 228 16.51 -22.93 0.61
N GLU A 229 15.33 -23.31 1.09
CA GLU A 229 14.95 -24.71 1.24
C GLU A 229 14.31 -25.27 -0.06
N SER A 230 14.43 -26.60 -0.23
CA SER A 230 13.78 -27.30 -1.33
C SER A 230 12.25 -27.14 -1.24
N GLY A 231 11.61 -26.76 -2.34
CA GLY A 231 10.15 -26.48 -2.35
C GLY A 231 9.74 -25.11 -1.85
N ALA A 232 10.68 -24.26 -1.43
CA ALA A 232 10.39 -22.91 -0.94
C ALA A 232 9.63 -22.04 -1.96
N MET A 233 9.90 -22.18 -3.25
CA MET A 233 9.18 -21.49 -4.31
C MET A 233 7.68 -21.85 -4.33
N ASP A 234 7.33 -23.11 -4.17
CA ASP A 234 5.92 -23.53 -4.12
C ASP A 234 5.25 -23.02 -2.85
N THR A 235 5.94 -23.05 -1.71
CA THR A 235 5.49 -22.45 -0.45
C THR A 235 5.27 -20.95 -0.61
N LYS A 236 6.21 -20.24 -1.23
CA LYS A 236 6.10 -18.79 -1.52
C LYS A 236 4.87 -18.47 -2.36
N LYS A 237 4.65 -19.19 -3.47
CA LYS A 237 3.49 -18.99 -4.33
C LYS A 237 2.18 -19.26 -3.58
N LYS A 238 2.12 -20.33 -2.76
CA LYS A 238 0.96 -20.61 -1.90
C LYS A 238 0.70 -19.50 -0.89
N SER A 239 1.76 -18.97 -0.26
CA SER A 239 1.65 -17.87 0.70
C SER A 239 1.14 -16.59 0.04
N ILE A 240 1.64 -16.26 -1.16
CA ILE A 240 1.18 -15.13 -1.96
C ILE A 240 -0.31 -15.28 -2.28
N THR A 241 -0.73 -16.43 -2.82
CA THR A 241 -2.12 -16.65 -3.22
C THR A 241 -3.06 -16.72 -2.03
N ALA A 242 -2.65 -17.32 -0.91
CA ALA A 242 -3.44 -17.35 0.32
C ALA A 242 -3.75 -15.94 0.86
N LEU A 243 -2.77 -15.03 0.82
CA LEU A 243 -3.03 -13.64 1.22
C LEU A 243 -3.85 -12.87 0.18
N LEU A 244 -3.69 -13.17 -1.13
CA LEU A 244 -4.55 -12.61 -2.18
C LEU A 244 -6.00 -13.06 -2.03
N ASP A 245 -6.26 -14.34 -1.76
CA ASP A 245 -7.61 -14.87 -1.49
C ASP A 245 -8.25 -14.17 -0.29
N CYS A 246 -7.47 -13.96 0.79
CA CYS A 246 -7.94 -13.22 1.95
C CYS A 246 -8.23 -11.75 1.60
N SER A 247 -7.38 -11.11 0.80
CA SER A 247 -7.49 -9.70 0.42
C SER A 247 -8.69 -9.42 -0.47
N THR A 248 -8.90 -10.21 -1.50
CA THR A 248 -10.03 -10.02 -2.43
C THR A 248 -11.39 -10.19 -1.76
N HIS A 249 -11.47 -10.97 -0.67
CA HIS A 249 -12.66 -11.18 0.14
C HIS A 249 -12.67 -10.35 1.45
N ILE A 250 -11.77 -9.38 1.59
CA ILE A 250 -11.55 -8.66 2.87
C ILE A 250 -12.81 -7.93 3.34
N ASN A 251 -13.59 -7.38 2.43
CA ASN A 251 -14.81 -6.65 2.74
C ASN A 251 -15.92 -7.54 3.33
N GLU A 252 -15.90 -8.83 3.01
CA GLU A 252 -16.87 -9.83 3.48
C GLU A 252 -16.45 -10.40 4.83
N THR A 253 -15.14 -10.54 5.05
CA THR A 253 -14.58 -11.27 6.19
C THR A 253 -14.14 -10.39 7.33
N HIS A 254 -13.57 -9.21 7.05
CA HIS A 254 -12.92 -8.34 8.04
C HIS A 254 -13.36 -6.86 7.93
N GLY A 255 -14.06 -6.49 6.84
CA GLY A 255 -14.45 -5.10 6.56
C GLY A 255 -13.34 -4.26 5.90
N PRO A 256 -13.63 -2.97 5.64
CA PRO A 256 -12.85 -2.16 4.70
C PRO A 256 -11.59 -1.52 5.28
N TYR A 257 -11.18 -1.79 6.50
CA TYR A 257 -10.11 -1.05 7.20
C TYR A 257 -8.84 -1.86 7.44
N VAL A 258 -8.69 -3.01 6.81
CA VAL A 258 -7.51 -3.85 6.94
C VAL A 258 -6.46 -3.45 5.90
N TRP A 259 -5.26 -3.12 6.36
CA TRP A 259 -4.12 -2.90 5.49
C TRP A 259 -3.46 -4.23 5.15
N ILE A 260 -3.05 -4.38 3.90
CA ILE A 260 -2.48 -5.63 3.39
C ILE A 260 -1.18 -5.32 2.67
N VAL A 261 -0.14 -6.07 2.99
CA VAL A 261 1.17 -6.03 2.32
C VAL A 261 1.56 -7.44 1.93
N ASN A 262 1.72 -7.69 0.65
CA ASN A 262 2.05 -9.00 0.09
C ASN A 262 3.33 -8.90 -0.74
N HIS A 263 4.39 -9.56 -0.30
CA HIS A 263 5.68 -9.56 -1.00
C HIS A 263 5.74 -10.66 -2.04
N THR A 264 6.06 -10.33 -3.28
CA THR A 264 6.48 -11.30 -4.29
C THR A 264 7.99 -11.55 -4.22
N SER A 265 8.76 -10.64 -3.60
CA SER A 265 10.19 -10.75 -3.40
C SER A 265 10.59 -11.95 -2.57
N GLY A 266 11.82 -12.45 -2.78
CA GLY A 266 12.38 -13.56 -2.01
C GLY A 266 13.89 -13.62 -2.14
N TYR A 267 14.53 -14.30 -1.19
CA TYR A 267 15.97 -14.45 -1.08
C TYR A 267 16.37 -15.91 -1.32
N THR A 268 17.38 -16.15 -2.15
CA THR A 268 18.03 -17.44 -2.32
C THR A 268 19.41 -17.45 -1.68
N ARG A 269 19.94 -18.65 -1.35
CA ARG A 269 21.27 -18.80 -0.69
C ARG A 269 22.43 -18.22 -1.47
N SER A 270 22.34 -18.15 -2.79
CA SER A 270 23.31 -17.39 -3.55
C SER A 270 22.93 -15.90 -3.40
N ALA A 271 23.66 -15.14 -2.60
CA ALA A 271 23.60 -13.69 -2.61
C ALA A 271 23.95 -13.20 -4.04
N SER A 272 22.98 -13.31 -4.93
CA SER A 272 23.12 -13.10 -6.38
C SER A 272 21.84 -12.46 -6.90
N SER A 273 22.01 -11.39 -7.66
CA SER A 273 20.89 -10.75 -8.35
C SER A 273 20.20 -11.68 -9.35
N ASP A 274 20.86 -12.74 -9.81
CA ASP A 274 20.23 -13.78 -10.61
C ASP A 274 19.20 -14.56 -9.80
N GLY A 275 19.45 -14.81 -8.50
CA GLY A 275 18.49 -15.43 -7.61
C GLY A 275 17.23 -14.56 -7.41
N TYR A 276 17.37 -13.24 -7.27
CA TYR A 276 16.24 -12.31 -7.24
C TYR A 276 15.47 -12.30 -8.55
N ARG A 277 16.17 -12.37 -9.71
CA ARG A 277 15.55 -12.45 -11.03
C ARG A 277 14.77 -13.76 -11.21
N ASP A 278 15.36 -14.90 -10.85
CA ASP A 278 14.67 -16.20 -10.89
C ASP A 278 13.40 -16.20 -10.05
N ASN A 279 13.48 -15.66 -8.83
CA ASN A 279 12.30 -15.50 -7.98
C ASN A 279 11.24 -14.63 -8.66
N ALA A 280 11.62 -13.46 -9.15
CA ALA A 280 10.70 -12.53 -9.81
C ALA A 280 10.02 -13.14 -11.03
N VAL A 281 10.73 -13.91 -11.88
CA VAL A 281 10.14 -14.65 -13.01
C VAL A 281 8.97 -15.52 -12.55
N ALA A 282 9.14 -16.22 -11.41
CA ALA A 282 8.14 -17.17 -10.92
C ALA A 282 7.02 -16.49 -10.14
N THR A 283 7.36 -15.55 -9.24
CA THR A 283 6.42 -14.95 -8.29
C THR A 283 5.61 -13.82 -8.91
N ASN A 284 6.21 -12.97 -9.77
CA ASN A 284 5.47 -11.95 -10.51
C ASN A 284 4.44 -12.59 -11.44
N LYS A 285 4.86 -13.66 -12.16
CA LYS A 285 3.92 -14.45 -12.99
C LYS A 285 2.77 -15.06 -12.17
N CYS A 286 3.05 -15.54 -10.97
CA CYS A 286 2.04 -16.10 -10.08
C CYS A 286 0.91 -15.11 -9.78
N VAL A 287 1.25 -13.85 -9.49
CA VAL A 287 0.25 -12.80 -9.24
C VAL A 287 -0.46 -12.37 -10.52
N ILE A 288 0.24 -12.27 -11.66
CA ILE A 288 -0.38 -11.96 -12.95
C ILE A 288 -1.43 -13.03 -13.28
N ASP A 289 -1.07 -14.31 -13.18
CA ASP A 289 -1.98 -15.43 -13.46
C ASP A 289 -3.19 -15.41 -12.50
N TYR A 290 -2.95 -15.14 -11.19
CA TYR A 290 -4.02 -15.01 -10.20
C TYR A 290 -4.99 -13.90 -10.58
N LEU A 291 -4.51 -12.70 -10.87
CA LEU A 291 -5.35 -11.57 -11.23
C LEU A 291 -6.13 -11.81 -12.54
N ALA A 292 -5.53 -12.52 -13.50
CA ALA A 292 -6.19 -12.84 -14.76
C ALA A 292 -7.36 -13.83 -14.61
N THR A 293 -7.28 -14.75 -13.64
CA THR A 293 -8.22 -15.87 -13.46
C THR A 293 -9.15 -15.72 -12.27
N ALA A 294 -9.00 -14.68 -11.44
CA ALA A 294 -9.81 -14.48 -10.24
C ALA A 294 -11.30 -14.31 -10.59
N ASP A 295 -12.14 -15.22 -10.09
CA ASP A 295 -13.60 -15.19 -10.25
C ASP A 295 -14.23 -14.07 -9.40
N HIS A 296 -13.55 -13.68 -8.31
CA HIS A 296 -13.95 -12.63 -7.38
C HIS A 296 -12.87 -11.54 -7.31
N PRO A 297 -12.84 -10.59 -8.24
CA PRO A 297 -11.90 -9.48 -8.15
C PRO A 297 -12.19 -8.62 -6.92
N GLY A 298 -11.13 -8.18 -6.24
CA GLY A 298 -11.20 -7.36 -5.06
C GLY A 298 -9.86 -6.66 -4.79
N PRO A 299 -9.74 -5.86 -3.73
CA PRO A 299 -8.51 -5.15 -3.42
C PRO A 299 -7.39 -6.14 -3.08
N THR A 300 -6.20 -5.94 -3.64
CA THR A 300 -5.02 -6.76 -3.29
C THR A 300 -4.23 -6.17 -2.13
N GLY A 301 -4.49 -4.91 -1.75
CA GLY A 301 -3.57 -4.16 -0.93
C GLY A 301 -2.27 -3.83 -1.68
N ILE A 302 -1.18 -3.67 -0.96
CA ILE A 302 0.14 -3.36 -1.50
C ILE A 302 0.84 -4.65 -1.93
N ILE A 303 1.25 -4.74 -3.19
CA ILE A 303 2.09 -5.82 -3.70
C ILE A 303 3.51 -5.29 -3.86
N LEU A 304 4.46 -5.78 -3.06
CA LEU A 304 5.87 -5.41 -3.16
C LEU A 304 6.63 -6.42 -4.02
N MET A 305 7.18 -5.96 -5.14
CA MET A 305 7.82 -6.81 -6.13
C MET A 305 9.27 -6.43 -6.43
N ASP A 306 10.03 -7.40 -6.93
CA ASP A 306 11.33 -7.17 -7.52
C ASP A 306 11.19 -6.86 -9.02
N TYR A 307 12.11 -6.04 -9.54
CA TYR A 307 12.21 -5.61 -10.95
C TYR A 307 10.92 -4.98 -11.49
N ALA A 308 10.20 -4.21 -10.67
CA ALA A 308 9.06 -3.43 -11.11
C ALA A 308 9.47 -2.44 -12.23
N GLY A 309 8.52 -2.13 -13.10
CA GLY A 309 8.76 -1.16 -14.18
C GLY A 309 9.57 -1.68 -15.38
N VAL A 310 9.98 -2.96 -15.37
CA VAL A 310 10.61 -3.65 -16.51
C VAL A 310 10.02 -5.04 -16.69
N ASN A 311 9.94 -5.52 -17.95
CA ASN A 311 9.53 -6.90 -18.22
C ASN A 311 10.72 -7.86 -18.36
N LYS A 312 11.90 -7.31 -18.61
CA LYS A 312 13.16 -8.07 -18.71
C LYS A 312 14.24 -7.43 -17.84
N SER A 313 15.00 -8.27 -17.15
CA SER A 313 16.24 -7.91 -16.46
C SER A 313 17.34 -8.88 -16.89
N GLY A 314 18.28 -8.40 -17.70
CA GLY A 314 19.22 -9.27 -18.40
C GLY A 314 18.48 -10.26 -19.33
N SER A 315 18.72 -11.56 -19.13
CA SER A 315 18.04 -12.64 -19.88
C SER A 315 16.72 -13.11 -19.24
N TYR A 316 16.35 -12.58 -18.08
CA TYR A 316 15.21 -13.03 -17.29
C TYR A 316 13.92 -12.28 -17.66
N GLU A 317 12.83 -13.00 -17.89
CA GLU A 317 11.49 -12.47 -18.12
C GLU A 317 10.79 -12.17 -16.78
N VAL A 318 11.26 -11.14 -16.08
CA VAL A 318 10.80 -10.78 -14.72
C VAL A 318 9.36 -10.23 -14.67
N ARG A 319 8.83 -9.74 -15.79
CA ARG A 319 7.43 -9.27 -15.96
C ARG A 319 6.97 -8.23 -14.93
N GLY A 320 7.88 -7.42 -14.41
CA GLY A 320 7.52 -6.45 -13.37
C GLY A 320 6.64 -5.32 -13.88
N LEU A 321 6.84 -4.83 -15.11
CA LEU A 321 5.94 -3.85 -15.71
C LEU A 321 4.56 -4.45 -15.99
N GLU A 322 4.50 -5.65 -16.55
CA GLU A 322 3.24 -6.38 -16.77
C GLU A 322 2.45 -6.59 -15.47
N LEU A 323 3.15 -6.95 -14.38
CA LEU A 323 2.53 -7.08 -13.07
C LEU A 323 2.02 -5.73 -12.55
N THR A 324 2.81 -4.67 -12.69
CA THR A 324 2.39 -3.30 -12.30
C THR A 324 1.09 -2.92 -13.01
N GLU A 325 1.02 -3.12 -14.34
CA GLU A 325 -0.16 -2.83 -15.16
C GLU A 325 -1.36 -3.70 -14.73
N ALA A 326 -1.15 -4.98 -14.44
CA ALA A 326 -2.20 -5.89 -13.99
C ALA A 326 -2.79 -5.47 -12.62
N ILE A 327 -1.95 -5.05 -11.67
CA ILE A 327 -2.37 -4.55 -10.36
C ILE A 327 -3.18 -3.26 -10.51
N ILE A 328 -2.71 -2.31 -11.33
CA ILE A 328 -3.44 -1.06 -11.60
C ILE A 328 -4.80 -1.36 -12.24
N ALA A 329 -4.82 -2.20 -13.27
CA ALA A 329 -6.04 -2.57 -13.98
C ALA A 329 -7.06 -3.30 -13.08
N ASN A 330 -6.59 -4.04 -12.07
CA ASN A 330 -7.47 -4.71 -11.12
C ASN A 330 -8.40 -3.73 -10.38
N ASN A 331 -7.97 -2.49 -10.15
CA ASN A 331 -8.78 -1.45 -9.48
C ASN A 331 -10.09 -1.11 -10.21
N SER A 332 -10.23 -1.44 -11.48
CA SER A 332 -11.46 -1.24 -12.25
C SER A 332 -12.38 -2.47 -12.29
N ARG A 333 -12.02 -3.56 -11.62
CA ARG A 333 -12.72 -4.84 -11.71
C ARG A 333 -13.67 -5.12 -10.55
N TYR A 334 -13.71 -4.28 -9.54
CA TYR A 334 -14.55 -4.42 -8.34
C TYR A 334 -15.03 -3.07 -7.83
N ASP A 335 -16.10 -3.08 -7.04
CA ASP A 335 -16.63 -1.90 -6.38
C ASP A 335 -15.82 -1.58 -5.13
N MET A 336 -15.20 -0.41 -5.09
CA MET A 336 -14.40 0.05 -3.96
C MET A 336 -15.29 0.64 -2.88
N ARG A 337 -15.11 0.23 -1.63
CA ARG A 337 -15.74 0.88 -0.49
C ARG A 337 -15.07 2.21 -0.16
N GLY A 338 -15.86 3.15 0.31
CA GLY A 338 -15.39 4.47 0.69
C GLY A 338 -16.21 5.06 1.82
N ALA A 339 -15.71 6.16 2.38
CA ALA A 339 -16.46 6.94 3.34
C ALA A 339 -17.75 7.44 2.69
N ASN A 340 -18.84 7.31 3.42
CA ASN A 340 -20.11 7.83 2.95
C ASN A 340 -19.98 9.36 2.81
N PRO A 341 -20.32 9.97 1.65
CA PRO A 341 -20.26 11.43 1.46
C PRO A 341 -21.05 12.22 2.52
N SER A 342 -22.00 11.56 3.18
CA SER A 342 -22.76 12.12 4.31
C SER A 342 -22.02 12.11 5.65
N GLY A 343 -20.76 11.56 5.70
CA GLY A 343 -20.00 11.39 6.95
C GLY A 343 -20.59 10.36 7.90
N ILE A 344 -21.43 9.46 7.38
CA ILE A 344 -22.02 8.35 8.13
C ILE A 344 -21.41 7.09 7.55
N ASP A 345 -20.41 6.52 8.25
CA ASP A 345 -19.98 5.15 8.01
C ASP A 345 -21.15 4.21 8.27
N ASP A 346 -21.28 3.15 7.45
CA ASP A 346 -22.14 2.01 7.78
C ASP A 346 -21.57 1.35 9.05
N ILE A 347 -21.85 1.95 10.19
CA ILE A 347 -21.56 1.33 11.47
C ILE A 347 -22.62 0.26 11.65
N THR A 348 -22.26 -0.98 11.38
CA THR A 348 -22.98 -2.11 11.94
C THR A 348 -22.75 -2.05 13.45
N ALA A 349 -23.55 -1.22 14.12
CA ALA A 349 -23.60 -1.22 15.57
C ALA A 349 -24.02 -2.63 15.99
N THR A 350 -23.26 -3.24 16.89
CA THR A 350 -23.49 -4.61 17.36
C THR A 350 -24.90 -4.82 17.93
N ASN A 351 -25.66 -3.76 18.16
CA ASN A 351 -26.93 -3.79 18.84
C ASN A 351 -28.14 -3.37 18.00
N PHE A 352 -27.95 -2.67 16.84
CA PHE A 352 -29.07 -2.28 15.98
C PHE A 352 -28.63 -1.93 14.56
N THR A 353 -29.58 -2.00 13.61
CA THR A 353 -29.41 -1.66 12.20
C THR A 353 -30.35 -0.53 11.79
N ILE A 354 -30.00 0.21 10.73
CA ILE A 354 -30.88 1.21 10.13
C ILE A 354 -31.07 0.86 8.67
N THR A 355 -32.31 0.54 8.28
CA THR A 355 -32.66 0.17 6.92
C THR A 355 -33.94 0.87 6.50
N GLY A 356 -33.96 1.54 5.33
CA GLY A 356 -35.16 2.22 4.82
C GLY A 356 -35.69 3.34 5.71
N GLY A 357 -34.84 3.86 6.63
CA GLY A 357 -35.24 4.89 7.59
C GLY A 357 -35.87 4.35 8.87
N ILE A 358 -35.75 3.05 9.09
CA ILE A 358 -36.20 2.39 10.32
C ILE A 358 -34.96 1.92 11.07
N ALA A 359 -34.80 2.34 12.32
CA ALA A 359 -33.84 1.79 13.25
C ALA A 359 -34.44 0.55 13.91
N GLN A 360 -33.74 -0.59 13.85
CA GLN A 360 -34.16 -1.87 14.46
C GLN A 360 -33.06 -2.41 15.35
N GLY A 361 -33.42 -2.80 16.58
CA GLY A 361 -32.51 -3.38 17.58
C GLY A 361 -33.24 -3.82 18.84
N ARG A 362 -32.61 -4.60 19.70
CA ARG A 362 -33.23 -5.01 20.96
C ARG A 362 -33.19 -3.90 21.99
N GLY A 363 -34.33 -3.65 22.65
CA GLY A 363 -34.44 -2.67 23.73
C GLY A 363 -34.82 -1.28 23.30
N THR A 364 -34.57 -0.29 24.15
CA THR A 364 -34.99 1.10 23.87
C THR A 364 -34.06 1.79 22.88
N ILE A 365 -34.64 2.31 21.80
CA ILE A 365 -33.99 3.14 20.80
C ILE A 365 -34.39 4.60 21.05
N TYR A 366 -33.41 5.49 21.05
CA TYR A 366 -33.56 6.93 21.25
C TYR A 366 -33.20 7.68 19.98
N LEU A 367 -33.97 8.70 19.63
CA LEU A 367 -33.70 9.60 18.53
C LEU A 367 -33.45 11.01 19.05
N TYR A 368 -32.36 11.62 18.65
CA TYR A 368 -31.97 12.97 19.08
C TYR A 368 -31.71 13.88 17.88
N THR A 369 -31.84 15.19 18.10
CA THR A 369 -31.26 16.19 17.21
C THR A 369 -29.73 16.19 17.30
N PRO A 370 -29.00 16.83 16.35
CA PRO A 370 -27.55 17.01 16.47
C PRO A 370 -27.11 17.81 17.70
N SER A 371 -28.01 18.64 18.26
CA SER A 371 -27.79 19.41 19.48
C SER A 371 -28.05 18.61 20.75
N GLY A 372 -28.44 17.34 20.64
CA GLY A 372 -28.68 16.45 21.78
C GLY A 372 -30.11 16.48 22.37
N GLN A 373 -31.06 17.20 21.73
CA GLN A 373 -32.45 17.19 22.17
C GLN A 373 -33.13 15.87 21.78
N LEU A 374 -33.75 15.18 22.73
CA LEU A 374 -34.51 13.95 22.49
C LEU A 374 -35.77 14.24 21.67
N LEU A 375 -35.95 13.55 20.55
CA LEU A 375 -37.10 13.67 19.66
C LEU A 375 -38.10 12.53 19.83
N ALA A 376 -37.61 11.30 19.98
CA ALA A 376 -38.46 10.12 20.10
C ALA A 376 -37.75 8.98 20.81
N THR A 377 -38.54 8.06 21.36
CA THR A 377 -38.08 6.76 21.86
C THR A 377 -39.05 5.66 21.44
N ALA A 378 -38.52 4.47 21.14
CA ALA A 378 -39.33 3.28 20.84
C ALA A 378 -38.58 2.01 21.29
N THR A 379 -39.33 0.92 21.45
CA THR A 379 -38.74 -0.39 21.79
C THR A 379 -38.58 -1.20 20.51
N ASP A 380 -37.40 -1.75 20.30
CA ASP A 380 -37.00 -2.65 19.22
C ASP A 380 -37.07 -2.08 17.81
N GLN A 381 -37.94 -1.06 17.54
CA GLN A 381 -38.06 -0.44 16.23
C GLN A 381 -38.46 1.03 16.35
N LEU A 382 -37.77 1.94 15.62
CA LEU A 382 -38.04 3.37 15.61
C LEU A 382 -37.96 3.94 14.19
N GLN A 383 -39.02 4.65 13.74
CA GLN A 383 -39.07 5.36 12.48
C GLN A 383 -38.28 6.67 12.57
N ILE A 384 -37.32 6.89 11.66
CA ILE A 384 -36.57 8.15 11.55
C ILE A 384 -37.27 9.05 10.53
N PRO A 385 -37.53 10.33 10.83
CA PRO A 385 -38.16 11.28 9.89
C PRO A 385 -37.43 11.40 8.55
N GLU A 386 -38.13 11.70 7.46
CA GLU A 386 -37.62 11.65 6.09
C GLU A 386 -36.56 12.72 5.76
N GLN A 387 -36.53 13.82 6.48
CA GLN A 387 -35.54 14.88 6.24
C GLN A 387 -34.91 15.36 7.53
N GLY A 388 -33.60 15.45 7.53
CA GLY A 388 -32.84 15.99 8.65
C GLY A 388 -31.60 15.20 9.00
N LEU A 389 -30.91 15.70 10.02
CA LEU A 389 -29.77 15.05 10.63
C LEU A 389 -30.17 14.62 12.05
N TYR A 390 -29.93 13.36 12.39
CA TYR A 390 -30.37 12.76 13.63
C TYR A 390 -29.24 11.97 14.30
N ILE A 391 -29.33 11.78 15.60
CA ILE A 391 -28.51 10.86 16.36
C ILE A 391 -29.43 9.76 16.89
N VAL A 392 -29.17 8.51 16.52
CA VAL A 392 -29.92 7.34 17.00
C VAL A 392 -29.03 6.59 18.00
N LYS A 393 -29.56 6.27 19.17
CA LYS A 393 -28.86 5.54 20.22
C LYS A 393 -29.65 4.31 20.65
N ASN A 394 -28.93 3.17 20.80
CA ASN A 394 -29.46 1.94 21.39
C ASN A 394 -28.37 1.33 22.31
N GLY A 395 -28.63 1.30 23.60
CA GLY A 395 -27.63 0.95 24.60
C GLY A 395 -26.42 1.88 24.55
N GLU A 396 -25.21 1.32 24.41
CA GLU A 396 -23.96 2.08 24.25
C GLU A 396 -23.67 2.46 22.80
N SER A 397 -24.43 1.92 21.85
CA SER A 397 -24.24 2.20 20.42
C SER A 397 -24.95 3.48 20.01
N THR A 398 -24.27 4.32 19.21
CA THR A 398 -24.81 5.60 18.74
C THR A 398 -24.45 5.77 17.26
N ILE A 399 -25.45 6.10 16.44
CA ILE A 399 -25.30 6.34 15.00
C ILE A 399 -25.84 7.73 14.67
N LYS A 400 -25.12 8.48 13.82
CA LYS A 400 -25.58 9.74 13.24
C LYS A 400 -26.19 9.45 11.87
N VAL A 401 -27.45 9.83 11.66
CA VAL A 401 -28.25 9.51 10.48
C VAL A 401 -28.67 10.80 9.78
N LYS A 402 -28.42 10.90 8.47
CA LYS A 402 -28.98 11.94 7.59
C LYS A 402 -30.03 11.29 6.71
N ARG A 403 -31.22 11.86 6.68
CA ARG A 403 -32.32 11.43 5.82
C ARG A 403 -32.77 12.55 4.92
#